data_e48fcd1c476e3b3914d35f1ad0cdd29d
#
_entry.id   e48fcd1c476e3b3914d35f1ad0cdd29d
#
_cell.length_a   1.000
_cell.length_b   1.000
_cell.length_c   1.000
_cell.angle_alpha   90.00
_cell.angle_beta   90.00
_cell.angle_gamma   90.00
#
_symmetry.space_group_name_H-M   'P 1'
#
loop_
_entity.id
_entity.type
_entity.pdbx_description
1 polymer ?
#
loop_
_entity_poly.entity_id
_entity_poly.type
_entity_poly.pdbx_seq_one_letter_code
_entity_poly.pdbx_strand_id
1 'polypeptide(L)'
;MNEDYCCGEIITGETTKLVIRQKSNEPIEIGDILVEDRNDGKIFLQVFDLLYGSQISRLGLENISGMSLEGIGTGLDWIEPHLRNYILAIAKSILHIATVDKLPRNPKVLPNFMGPVRRLKEQDLNFLSKPKNPLYVGKVRTGSKTLNADIYLDAVDVFSHHILVPATTGRGKSNLIKIMLWNVLDKDFCGILILDAHNEYYGKHNSKGLRDHRKAKDYLIYYSPNPTQVDTHLLLILDQFDQMIFEGLLSLVNRNRKQWILPIIHITRSGYQLFLNLIMG
;
A
#
# COMPACT_ATOMS: atom_id res chain seq x y z
N MET A 1 -4.30 -21.74 -25.69
CA MET A 1 -4.04 -21.13 -24.35
C MET A 1 -3.15 -22.11 -23.60
N ASN A 2 -1.98 -21.72 -23.16
CA ASN A 2 -1.11 -22.62 -22.39
C ASN A 2 -1.74 -22.85 -21.01
N GLU A 3 -2.27 -24.03 -20.78
CA GLU A 3 -2.85 -24.48 -19.50
C GLU A 3 -1.84 -24.51 -18.34
N ASP A 4 -0.56 -24.40 -18.65
CA ASP A 4 0.56 -24.50 -17.69
C ASP A 4 0.69 -23.31 -16.71
N TYR A 5 -0.08 -22.23 -16.89
CA TYR A 5 0.02 -21.04 -16.04
C TYR A 5 -1.24 -20.73 -15.23
N CYS A 6 -2.27 -21.57 -15.32
CA CYS A 6 -3.51 -21.39 -14.58
C CYS A 6 -3.33 -21.82 -13.13
N CYS A 7 -3.64 -20.94 -12.17
CA CYS A 7 -3.62 -21.27 -10.74
C CYS A 7 -5.02 -21.52 -10.15
N GLY A 8 -6.08 -21.23 -10.91
CA GLY A 8 -7.46 -21.48 -10.49
C GLY A 8 -8.48 -21.06 -11.54
N GLU A 9 -9.75 -21.31 -11.28
CA GLU A 9 -10.89 -20.95 -12.12
C GLU A 9 -11.99 -20.25 -11.32
N ILE A 10 -12.64 -19.27 -11.93
CA ILE A 10 -13.75 -18.52 -11.33
C ILE A 10 -15.02 -19.36 -11.47
N ILE A 11 -15.57 -19.82 -10.34
CA ILE A 11 -16.72 -20.73 -10.34
C ILE A 11 -18.05 -20.07 -10.03
N THR A 12 -18.05 -18.90 -9.38
CA THR A 12 -19.25 -18.13 -9.04
C THR A 12 -18.88 -16.77 -8.45
N GLY A 13 -19.84 -15.92 -8.22
CA GLY A 13 -19.68 -14.70 -7.45
C GLY A 13 -20.33 -13.47 -8.08
N GLU A 14 -20.00 -12.34 -7.47
CA GLU A 14 -20.38 -10.98 -7.87
C GLU A 14 -19.12 -10.12 -7.97
N THR A 15 -19.20 -8.89 -8.47
CA THR A 15 -18.02 -8.01 -8.70
C THR A 15 -17.16 -7.80 -7.47
N THR A 16 -17.76 -7.80 -6.29
CA THR A 16 -17.09 -7.56 -5.01
C THR A 16 -16.66 -8.83 -4.29
N LYS A 17 -17.22 -9.99 -4.68
CA LYS A 17 -16.95 -11.29 -4.04
C LYS A 17 -17.02 -12.42 -5.06
N LEU A 18 -15.90 -12.66 -5.70
CA LEU A 18 -15.70 -13.76 -6.63
C LEU A 18 -15.16 -14.98 -5.89
N VAL A 19 -15.61 -16.15 -6.28
CA VAL A 19 -15.15 -17.42 -5.75
C VAL A 19 -14.32 -18.12 -6.82
N ILE A 20 -13.06 -18.38 -6.49
CA ILE A 20 -12.08 -18.99 -7.37
C ILE A 20 -11.70 -20.35 -6.78
N ARG A 21 -11.86 -21.41 -7.53
CA ARG A 21 -11.36 -22.72 -7.14
C ARG A 21 -9.88 -22.81 -7.48
N GLN A 22 -9.06 -23.05 -6.47
CA GLN A 22 -7.62 -23.22 -6.63
C GLN A 22 -7.30 -24.52 -7.38
N LYS A 23 -6.35 -24.45 -8.30
CA LYS A 23 -5.76 -25.63 -8.94
C LYS A 23 -4.88 -26.38 -7.95
N SER A 24 -4.90 -27.72 -8.00
CA SER A 24 -4.03 -28.56 -7.17
C SER A 24 -2.55 -28.21 -7.37
N ASN A 25 -1.79 -28.15 -6.29
CA ASN A 25 -0.36 -27.81 -6.26
C ASN A 25 -0.01 -26.37 -6.68
N GLU A 26 -1.01 -25.48 -6.82
CA GLU A 26 -0.81 -24.05 -7.12
C GLU A 26 -1.39 -23.21 -5.98
N PRO A 27 -0.70 -23.10 -4.82
CA PRO A 27 -1.24 -22.46 -3.64
C PRO A 27 -1.51 -20.97 -3.89
N ILE A 28 -2.73 -20.52 -3.59
CA ILE A 28 -3.12 -19.10 -3.64
C ILE A 28 -3.05 -18.55 -2.20
N GLU A 29 -2.50 -17.35 -2.04
CA GLU A 29 -2.34 -16.68 -0.75
C GLU A 29 -3.31 -15.49 -0.61
N ILE A 30 -3.65 -15.14 0.64
CA ILE A 30 -4.34 -13.87 0.91
C ILE A 30 -3.43 -12.72 0.50
N GLY A 31 -4.00 -11.78 -0.25
CA GLY A 31 -3.26 -10.66 -0.83
C GLY A 31 -2.68 -10.93 -2.22
N ASP A 32 -2.82 -12.16 -2.74
CA ASP A 32 -2.45 -12.43 -4.13
C ASP A 32 -3.28 -11.58 -5.09
N ILE A 33 -2.60 -11.12 -6.15
CA ILE A 33 -3.23 -10.49 -7.29
C ILE A 33 -3.22 -11.50 -8.43
N LEU A 34 -4.40 -11.90 -8.84
CA LEU A 34 -4.62 -12.82 -9.95
C LEU A 34 -5.08 -12.04 -11.18
N VAL A 35 -4.83 -12.59 -12.35
CA VAL A 35 -5.18 -11.98 -13.62
C VAL A 35 -6.01 -12.95 -14.45
N GLU A 36 -7.17 -12.49 -14.91
CA GLU A 36 -7.93 -13.12 -15.98
C GLU A 36 -7.58 -12.43 -17.29
N ASP A 37 -7.04 -13.19 -18.26
CA ASP A 37 -6.79 -12.70 -19.61
C ASP A 37 -8.06 -12.86 -20.46
N ARG A 38 -8.52 -11.78 -21.09
CA ARG A 38 -9.72 -11.72 -21.91
C ARG A 38 -9.39 -11.21 -23.31
N ASN A 39 -10.29 -11.42 -24.25
CA ASN A 39 -10.14 -10.87 -25.61
C ASN A 39 -10.16 -9.34 -25.65
N ASP A 40 -10.91 -8.72 -24.73
CA ASP A 40 -11.08 -7.27 -24.61
C ASP A 40 -10.09 -6.62 -23.63
N GLY A 41 -9.27 -7.42 -22.93
CA GLY A 41 -8.30 -6.89 -21.95
C GLY A 41 -7.95 -7.85 -20.83
N LYS A 42 -7.63 -7.29 -19.69
CA LYS A 42 -7.25 -8.04 -18.47
C LYS A 42 -8.04 -7.53 -17.27
N ILE A 43 -8.55 -8.44 -16.47
CA ILE A 43 -9.15 -8.13 -15.17
C ILE A 43 -8.20 -8.60 -14.08
N PHE A 44 -7.89 -7.71 -13.14
CA PHE A 44 -7.06 -7.99 -11.97
C PHE A 44 -7.96 -8.22 -10.76
N LEU A 45 -7.70 -9.30 -10.06
CA LEU A 45 -8.47 -9.80 -8.93
C LEU A 45 -7.57 -9.86 -7.70
N GLN A 46 -8.00 -9.28 -6.59
CA GLN A 46 -7.27 -9.37 -5.32
C GLN A 46 -7.94 -10.38 -4.40
N VAL A 47 -7.19 -11.36 -3.96
CA VAL A 47 -7.62 -12.36 -2.98
C VAL A 47 -7.62 -11.73 -1.58
N PHE A 48 -8.72 -11.84 -0.86
CA PHE A 48 -8.84 -11.29 0.48
C PHE A 48 -9.26 -12.32 1.54
N ASP A 49 -9.71 -13.52 1.11
CA ASP A 49 -10.06 -14.61 2.02
C ASP A 49 -9.85 -15.97 1.35
N LEU A 50 -9.70 -17.02 2.16
CA LEU A 50 -9.57 -18.40 1.72
C LEU A 50 -10.53 -19.28 2.51
N LEU A 51 -11.22 -20.18 1.81
CA LEU A 51 -12.18 -21.11 2.39
C LEU A 51 -11.86 -22.55 1.96
N TYR A 52 -12.20 -23.51 2.79
CA TYR A 52 -12.25 -24.90 2.38
C TYR A 52 -13.53 -25.20 1.60
N GLY A 53 -13.38 -25.80 0.44
CA GLY A 53 -14.46 -26.43 -0.30
C GLY A 53 -14.38 -27.94 -0.22
N SER A 54 -15.51 -28.60 -0.23
CA SER A 54 -15.59 -30.06 -0.24
C SER A 54 -16.84 -30.53 -0.99
N GLN A 55 -16.74 -31.66 -1.64
CA GLN A 55 -17.90 -32.37 -2.21
C GLN A 55 -18.67 -33.15 -1.14
N ILE A 56 -18.05 -33.34 0.02
CA ILE A 56 -18.66 -34.03 1.16
C ILE A 56 -19.40 -33.00 2.01
N SER A 57 -20.60 -33.33 2.45
CA SER A 57 -21.38 -32.47 3.34
C SER A 57 -20.63 -32.20 4.65
N ARG A 58 -20.93 -31.09 5.31
CA ARG A 58 -20.30 -30.74 6.60
C ARG A 58 -20.45 -31.86 7.64
N LEU A 59 -21.62 -32.44 7.76
CA LEU A 59 -21.85 -33.58 8.68
C LEU A 59 -20.99 -34.79 8.31
N GLY A 60 -20.86 -35.05 7.01
CA GLY A 60 -19.96 -36.12 6.53
C GLY A 60 -18.50 -35.86 6.91
N LEU A 61 -18.02 -34.63 6.77
CA LEU A 61 -16.66 -34.27 7.17
C LEU A 61 -16.43 -34.39 8.67
N GLU A 62 -17.41 -34.02 9.50
CA GLU A 62 -17.34 -34.17 10.96
C GLU A 62 -17.23 -35.64 11.35
N ASN A 63 -18.03 -36.52 10.75
CA ASN A 63 -17.98 -37.97 10.99
C ASN A 63 -16.64 -38.59 10.54
N ILE A 64 -16.16 -38.23 9.34
CA ILE A 64 -14.89 -38.70 8.80
C ILE A 64 -13.73 -38.26 9.69
N SER A 65 -13.75 -37.00 10.14
CA SER A 65 -12.74 -36.48 11.05
C SER A 65 -12.74 -37.27 12.38
N GLY A 66 -13.92 -37.52 12.95
CA GLY A 66 -14.06 -38.33 14.15
C GLY A 66 -13.47 -39.73 13.97
N MET A 67 -13.84 -40.44 12.90
CA MET A 67 -13.29 -41.77 12.60
C MET A 67 -11.77 -41.74 12.43
N SER A 68 -11.24 -40.72 11.73
CA SER A 68 -9.79 -40.59 11.52
C SER A 68 -9.03 -40.36 12.84
N LEU A 69 -9.58 -39.52 13.74
CA LEU A 69 -8.97 -39.25 15.06
C LEU A 69 -8.95 -40.50 15.95
N GLU A 70 -9.93 -41.37 15.83
CA GLU A 70 -10.00 -42.65 16.56
C GLU A 70 -9.23 -43.80 15.88
N GLY A 71 -8.50 -43.50 14.78
CA GLY A 71 -7.73 -44.54 14.06
C GLY A 71 -8.57 -45.50 13.24
N ILE A 72 -9.84 -45.19 13.00
CA ILE A 72 -10.76 -46.00 12.20
C ILE A 72 -10.59 -45.64 10.72
N GLY A 73 -10.38 -46.62 9.85
CA GLY A 73 -10.26 -46.40 8.41
C GLY A 73 -11.53 -45.76 7.84
N THR A 74 -11.36 -44.69 7.09
CA THR A 74 -12.49 -43.90 6.55
C THR A 74 -13.11 -44.45 5.26
N GLY A 75 -12.47 -45.46 4.65
CA GLY A 75 -12.92 -46.09 3.38
C GLY A 75 -12.95 -45.11 2.17
N LEU A 76 -12.27 -43.98 2.28
CA LEU A 76 -12.28 -42.93 1.25
C LEU A 76 -11.07 -42.96 0.31
N ASP A 77 -10.24 -43.97 0.37
CA ASP A 77 -8.98 -44.06 -0.38
C ASP A 77 -9.17 -44.15 -1.91
N TRP A 78 -10.38 -44.44 -2.34
CA TRP A 78 -10.76 -44.53 -3.75
C TRP A 78 -11.10 -43.18 -4.41
N ILE A 79 -11.23 -42.09 -3.63
CA ILE A 79 -11.44 -40.73 -4.20
C ILE A 79 -10.17 -39.91 -4.02
N GLU A 80 -9.68 -39.41 -5.12
CA GLU A 80 -8.54 -38.47 -5.16
C GLU A 80 -8.70 -37.35 -4.12
N PRO A 81 -7.76 -37.18 -3.17
CA PRO A 81 -7.89 -36.21 -2.06
C PRO A 81 -8.15 -34.77 -2.50
N HIS A 82 -7.54 -34.32 -3.60
CA HIS A 82 -7.69 -32.97 -4.13
C HIS A 82 -9.03 -32.75 -4.88
N LEU A 83 -9.77 -33.80 -5.21
CA LEU A 83 -11.14 -33.68 -5.72
C LEU A 83 -12.15 -33.59 -4.56
N ARG A 84 -11.84 -34.22 -3.43
CA ARG A 84 -12.69 -34.20 -2.23
C ARG A 84 -12.62 -32.88 -1.48
N ASN A 85 -11.41 -32.42 -1.25
CA ASN A 85 -11.12 -31.21 -0.48
C ASN A 85 -10.26 -30.27 -1.32
N TYR A 86 -10.69 -29.04 -1.45
CA TYR A 86 -10.01 -28.04 -2.24
C TYR A 86 -10.10 -26.68 -1.54
N ILE A 87 -9.29 -25.73 -1.99
CA ILE A 87 -9.32 -24.36 -1.49
C ILE A 87 -10.13 -23.49 -2.46
N LEU A 88 -10.97 -22.65 -1.89
CA LEU A 88 -11.70 -21.60 -2.55
C LEU A 88 -11.10 -20.27 -2.13
N ALA A 89 -10.56 -19.52 -3.09
CA ALA A 89 -10.10 -18.18 -2.87
C ALA A 89 -11.24 -17.19 -3.12
N ILE A 90 -11.45 -16.30 -2.17
CA ILE A 90 -12.41 -15.20 -2.29
C ILE A 90 -11.66 -13.96 -2.75
N ALA A 91 -12.04 -13.45 -3.91
CA ALA A 91 -11.37 -12.33 -4.53
C ALA A 91 -12.37 -11.23 -4.93
N LYS A 92 -11.85 -10.03 -5.14
CA LYS A 92 -12.60 -8.90 -5.72
C LYS A 92 -11.90 -8.40 -6.95
N SER A 93 -12.66 -7.93 -7.93
CA SER A 93 -12.13 -7.23 -9.08
C SER A 93 -11.62 -5.85 -8.64
N ILE A 94 -10.34 -5.55 -8.90
CA ILE A 94 -9.72 -4.28 -8.49
C ILE A 94 -9.41 -3.38 -9.67
N LEU A 95 -9.15 -3.97 -10.85
CA LEU A 95 -8.70 -3.22 -12.00
C LEU A 95 -9.09 -3.95 -13.30
N HIS A 96 -9.49 -3.18 -14.31
CA HIS A 96 -9.65 -3.64 -15.69
C HIS A 96 -8.77 -2.80 -16.61
N ILE A 97 -8.00 -3.46 -17.47
CA ILE A 97 -7.17 -2.82 -18.49
C ILE A 97 -7.66 -3.33 -19.85
N ALA A 98 -8.29 -2.45 -20.61
CA ALA A 98 -8.75 -2.79 -21.95
C ALA A 98 -7.57 -2.89 -22.94
N THR A 99 -7.70 -3.77 -23.93
CA THR A 99 -6.66 -3.95 -24.98
C THR A 99 -6.49 -2.69 -25.84
N VAL A 100 -7.57 -1.94 -26.05
CA VAL A 100 -7.62 -0.82 -27.02
C VAL A 100 -6.79 0.37 -26.54
N ASP A 101 -7.03 0.85 -25.34
CA ASP A 101 -6.41 2.08 -24.83
C ASP A 101 -5.38 1.84 -23.70
N LYS A 102 -5.32 0.60 -23.21
CA LYS A 102 -4.42 0.18 -22.11
C LYS A 102 -4.53 1.03 -20.83
N LEU A 103 -5.63 1.75 -20.67
CA LEU A 103 -5.85 2.59 -19.50
C LEU A 103 -6.47 1.77 -18.36
N PRO A 104 -5.95 1.93 -17.12
CA PRO A 104 -6.52 1.30 -15.96
C PRO A 104 -7.88 1.93 -15.61
N ARG A 105 -8.89 1.10 -15.40
CA ARG A 105 -10.27 1.50 -15.07
C ARG A 105 -10.84 0.64 -13.97
N ASN A 106 -11.83 1.17 -13.27
CA ASN A 106 -12.61 0.35 -12.35
C ASN A 106 -13.39 -0.72 -13.14
N PRO A 107 -13.38 -1.99 -12.73
CA PRO A 107 -14.12 -3.06 -13.37
C PRO A 107 -15.63 -2.77 -13.33
N LYS A 108 -16.28 -2.82 -14.48
CA LYS A 108 -17.73 -2.66 -14.63
C LYS A 108 -18.44 -3.92 -15.13
N VAL A 109 -17.67 -4.97 -15.35
CA VAL A 109 -18.14 -6.27 -15.85
C VAL A 109 -17.64 -7.39 -14.96
N LEU A 110 -18.40 -8.46 -14.90
CA LEU A 110 -17.93 -9.67 -14.23
C LEU A 110 -16.86 -10.36 -15.09
N PRO A 111 -15.87 -11.02 -14.46
CA PRO A 111 -15.02 -11.98 -15.13
C PRO A 111 -15.83 -13.10 -15.77
N ASN A 112 -15.22 -13.85 -16.67
CA ASN A 112 -15.89 -14.97 -17.35
C ASN A 112 -16.18 -16.09 -16.34
N PHE A 113 -17.38 -16.63 -16.41
CA PHE A 113 -17.71 -17.87 -15.69
C PHE A 113 -16.83 -19.00 -16.20
N MET A 114 -16.26 -19.79 -15.30
CA MET A 114 -15.21 -20.80 -15.58
C MET A 114 -13.98 -20.20 -16.27
N GLY A 115 -13.76 -18.89 -16.09
CA GLY A 115 -12.59 -18.22 -16.60
C GLY A 115 -11.32 -18.62 -15.83
N PRO A 116 -10.26 -19.04 -16.53
CA PRO A 116 -8.98 -19.36 -15.88
C PRO A 116 -8.31 -18.10 -15.37
N VAL A 117 -7.74 -18.20 -14.17
CA VAL A 117 -6.93 -17.12 -13.58
C VAL A 117 -5.50 -17.57 -13.38
N ARG A 118 -4.58 -16.66 -13.57
CA ARG A 118 -3.15 -16.85 -13.36
C ARG A 118 -2.58 -15.82 -12.39
N ARG A 119 -1.38 -16.06 -11.90
CA ARG A 119 -0.66 -15.10 -11.07
C ARG A 119 -0.26 -13.85 -11.84
N LEU A 120 -0.19 -12.74 -11.14
CA LEU A 120 0.34 -11.48 -11.65
C LEU A 120 1.81 -11.65 -12.09
N LYS A 121 2.14 -11.15 -13.28
CA LYS A 121 3.50 -11.06 -13.80
C LYS A 121 3.95 -9.60 -13.92
N GLU A 122 5.25 -9.35 -13.90
CA GLU A 122 5.80 -7.99 -14.06
C GLU A 122 5.34 -7.32 -15.36
N GLN A 123 5.19 -8.10 -16.42
CA GLN A 123 4.72 -7.62 -17.73
C GLN A 123 3.27 -7.08 -17.70
N ASP A 124 2.44 -7.56 -16.77
CA ASP A 124 1.07 -7.08 -16.60
C ASP A 124 1.02 -5.66 -16.02
N LEU A 125 2.12 -5.21 -15.43
CA LEU A 125 2.26 -3.91 -14.78
C LEU A 125 2.86 -2.83 -15.70
N ASN A 126 3.01 -3.09 -16.99
CA ASN A 126 3.57 -2.14 -17.96
C ASN A 126 2.76 -0.84 -18.12
N PHE A 127 1.53 -0.81 -17.61
CA PHE A 127 0.72 0.42 -17.54
C PHE A 127 1.18 1.38 -16.44
N LEU A 128 1.98 0.92 -15.47
CA LEU A 128 2.56 1.75 -14.43
C LEU A 128 3.68 2.58 -15.03
N SER A 129 3.36 3.81 -15.37
CA SER A 129 4.33 4.76 -15.92
C SER A 129 4.95 5.61 -14.80
N LYS A 130 6.18 6.04 -15.01
CA LYS A 130 6.85 7.01 -14.13
C LYS A 130 6.38 8.42 -14.52
N PRO A 131 5.69 9.16 -13.63
CA PRO A 131 5.19 10.50 -13.91
C PRO A 131 6.34 11.52 -14.01
N LYS A 132 6.01 12.76 -14.42
CA LYS A 132 6.97 13.86 -14.54
C LYS A 132 7.64 14.18 -13.21
N ASN A 133 6.87 14.21 -12.13
CA ASN A 133 7.34 14.45 -10.78
C ASN A 133 7.22 13.16 -9.93
N PRO A 134 8.11 12.19 -10.11
CA PRO A 134 7.94 10.87 -9.53
C PRO A 134 8.14 10.88 -8.02
N LEU A 135 7.11 10.46 -7.30
CA LEU A 135 7.13 10.17 -5.88
C LEU A 135 7.16 8.64 -5.71
N TYR A 136 8.30 8.09 -5.38
CA TYR A 136 8.44 6.66 -5.12
C TYR A 136 7.73 6.30 -3.80
N VAL A 137 6.85 5.31 -3.83
CA VAL A 137 6.12 4.85 -2.64
C VAL A 137 6.41 3.40 -2.26
N GLY A 138 6.97 2.60 -3.16
CA GLY A 138 7.32 1.21 -2.89
C GLY A 138 7.29 0.33 -4.13
N LYS A 139 7.25 -0.99 -3.90
CA LYS A 139 7.13 -2.01 -4.93
C LYS A 139 5.79 -2.72 -4.85
N VAL A 140 5.31 -3.24 -5.98
CA VAL A 140 4.11 -4.08 -6.02
C VAL A 140 4.35 -5.35 -5.22
N ARG A 141 3.38 -5.70 -4.39
CA ARG A 141 3.37 -6.95 -3.64
C ARG A 141 2.12 -7.77 -4.00
N THR A 142 2.29 -9.08 -4.15
CA THR A 142 1.24 -10.06 -4.36
C THR A 142 1.45 -11.22 -3.39
N GLY A 143 0.51 -11.45 -2.47
CA GLY A 143 0.69 -12.38 -1.37
C GLY A 143 1.96 -12.08 -0.56
N SER A 144 2.78 -13.07 -0.36
CA SER A 144 4.10 -12.97 0.29
C SER A 144 5.22 -12.46 -0.65
N LYS A 145 4.99 -12.46 -1.98
CA LYS A 145 5.99 -12.13 -2.99
C LYS A 145 6.00 -10.63 -3.33
N THR A 146 7.19 -10.03 -3.38
CA THR A 146 7.40 -8.68 -3.92
C THR A 146 7.89 -8.78 -5.36
N LEU A 147 7.22 -8.08 -6.28
CA LEU A 147 7.61 -8.01 -7.68
C LEU A 147 8.63 -6.90 -7.90
N ASN A 148 9.43 -7.01 -8.96
CA ASN A 148 10.38 -5.97 -9.32
C ASN A 148 9.70 -4.87 -10.17
N ALA A 149 8.62 -4.31 -9.63
CA ALA A 149 7.85 -3.24 -10.23
C ALA A 149 7.68 -2.10 -9.22
N ASP A 150 8.33 -0.98 -9.50
CA ASP A 150 8.29 0.21 -8.66
C ASP A 150 6.99 0.99 -8.89
N ILE A 151 6.40 1.49 -7.80
CA ILE A 151 5.21 2.35 -7.84
C ILE A 151 5.63 3.81 -7.63
N TYR A 152 5.20 4.63 -8.57
CA TYR A 152 5.37 6.08 -8.52
C TYR A 152 4.01 6.77 -8.60
N LEU A 153 3.81 7.77 -7.75
CA LEU A 153 2.70 8.72 -7.84
C LEU A 153 3.23 10.05 -8.42
N ASP A 154 2.38 10.90 -8.97
CA ASP A 154 2.80 12.27 -9.27
C ASP A 154 2.83 13.08 -7.98
N ALA A 155 4.00 13.59 -7.64
CA ALA A 155 4.20 14.28 -6.38
C ALA A 155 3.39 15.59 -6.29
N VAL A 156 3.21 16.30 -7.41
CA VAL A 156 2.43 17.55 -7.43
C VAL A 156 0.97 17.23 -7.13
N ASP A 157 0.41 16.23 -7.78
CA ASP A 157 -0.97 15.82 -7.54
C ASP A 157 -1.18 15.34 -6.11
N VAL A 158 -0.26 14.54 -5.59
CA VAL A 158 -0.34 14.00 -4.23
C VAL A 158 -0.27 15.11 -3.18
N PHE A 159 0.70 16.02 -3.28
CA PHE A 159 0.89 17.09 -2.29
C PHE A 159 -0.07 18.27 -2.44
N SER A 160 -0.80 18.37 -3.56
CA SER A 160 -1.90 19.34 -3.70
C SER A 160 -3.21 18.90 -3.06
N HIS A 161 -3.30 17.67 -2.56
CA HIS A 161 -4.48 17.09 -1.93
C HIS A 161 -4.20 16.65 -0.49
N HIS A 162 -5.27 16.43 0.30
CA HIS A 162 -5.15 15.87 1.63
C HIS A 162 -4.79 14.38 1.56
N ILE A 163 -3.80 13.96 2.36
CA ILE A 163 -3.36 12.57 2.44
C ILE A 163 -3.67 12.04 3.84
N LEU A 164 -4.42 10.96 3.92
CA LEU A 164 -4.65 10.22 5.16
C LEU A 164 -3.92 8.87 5.10
N VAL A 165 -3.02 8.63 6.06
CA VAL A 165 -2.29 7.37 6.21
C VAL A 165 -2.70 6.67 7.50
N PRO A 166 -3.84 5.95 7.51
CA PRO A 166 -4.27 5.22 8.70
C PRO A 166 -3.43 3.94 8.86
N ALA A 167 -2.86 3.76 10.03
CA ALA A 167 -2.15 2.53 10.38
C ALA A 167 -2.02 2.38 11.90
N THR A 168 -2.10 1.14 12.38
CA THR A 168 -1.77 0.83 13.76
C THR A 168 -0.27 0.98 14.01
N THR A 169 0.13 1.14 15.25
CA THR A 169 1.54 1.28 15.66
C THR A 169 2.39 0.13 15.11
N GLY A 170 3.59 0.44 14.63
CA GLY A 170 4.54 -0.56 14.09
C GLY A 170 4.26 -1.00 12.64
N ARG A 171 3.22 -0.51 11.97
CA ARG A 171 2.87 -0.90 10.58
C ARG A 171 3.57 -0.08 9.49
N GLY A 172 4.54 0.75 9.86
CA GLY A 172 5.37 1.48 8.89
C GLY A 172 4.80 2.83 8.42
N LYS A 173 3.80 3.41 9.09
CA LYS A 173 3.24 4.73 8.76
C LYS A 173 4.33 5.78 8.61
N SER A 174 5.13 5.99 9.66
CA SER A 174 6.22 6.99 9.66
C SER A 174 7.31 6.68 8.62
N ASN A 175 7.53 5.39 8.32
CA ASN A 175 8.50 4.99 7.31
C ASN A 175 8.01 5.35 5.89
N LEU A 176 6.73 5.15 5.59
CA LEU A 176 6.14 5.59 4.32
C LEU A 176 6.29 7.10 4.15
N ILE A 177 5.93 7.89 5.16
CA ILE A 177 6.07 9.35 5.12
C ILE A 177 7.54 9.75 4.95
N LYS A 178 8.50 9.11 5.64
CA LYS A 178 9.93 9.35 5.43
C LYS A 178 10.36 9.13 4.00
N ILE A 179 9.92 8.02 3.37
CA ILE A 179 10.24 7.72 1.98
C ILE A 179 9.67 8.80 1.05
N MET A 180 8.42 9.22 1.26
CA MET A 180 7.81 10.29 0.48
C MET A 180 8.60 11.59 0.60
N LEU A 181 8.89 12.02 1.83
CA LEU A 181 9.66 13.24 2.12
C LEU A 181 11.09 13.16 1.56
N TRP A 182 11.74 12.01 1.68
CA TRP A 182 13.07 11.78 1.12
C TRP A 182 13.12 11.97 -0.40
N ASN A 183 12.08 11.49 -1.10
CA ASN A 183 12.00 11.60 -2.56
C ASN A 183 11.76 13.04 -3.07
N VAL A 184 11.22 13.91 -2.23
CA VAL A 184 10.86 15.27 -2.63
C VAL A 184 11.77 16.33 -2.03
N LEU A 185 12.65 15.98 -1.11
CA LEU A 185 13.50 16.92 -0.38
C LEU A 185 14.31 17.84 -1.30
N ASP A 186 14.76 17.34 -2.44
CA ASP A 186 15.56 18.09 -3.40
C ASP A 186 14.76 18.54 -4.64
N LYS A 187 13.44 18.51 -4.58
CA LYS A 187 12.56 18.91 -5.68
C LYS A 187 12.04 20.34 -5.49
N ASP A 188 11.77 21.00 -6.60
CA ASP A 188 11.48 22.43 -6.66
C ASP A 188 9.99 22.76 -6.77
N PHE A 189 9.09 21.78 -6.60
CA PHE A 189 7.67 21.98 -6.85
C PHE A 189 6.86 22.43 -5.63
N CYS A 190 7.34 22.22 -4.40
CA CYS A 190 6.65 22.68 -3.18
C CYS A 190 7.61 22.87 -2.00
N GLY A 191 7.24 23.76 -1.08
CA GLY A 191 7.78 23.79 0.28
C GLY A 191 6.99 22.88 1.19
N ILE A 192 7.64 22.24 2.16
CA ILE A 192 7.00 21.31 3.09
C ILE A 192 7.32 21.72 4.52
N LEU A 193 6.29 21.88 5.35
CA LEU A 193 6.40 22.04 6.78
C LEU A 193 6.01 20.74 7.48
N ILE A 194 6.89 20.23 8.37
CA ILE A 194 6.64 18.99 9.09
C ILE A 194 6.58 19.30 10.59
N LEU A 195 5.47 18.92 11.22
CA LEU A 195 5.32 18.95 12.66
C LEU A 195 5.63 17.54 13.20
N ASP A 196 6.83 17.37 13.79
CA ASP A 196 7.38 16.07 14.21
C ASP A 196 7.34 15.90 15.71
N ALA A 197 6.18 15.54 16.26
CA ALA A 197 5.96 15.39 17.70
C ALA A 197 6.89 14.36 18.39
N HIS A 198 7.34 13.37 17.64
CA HIS A 198 8.12 12.26 18.18
C HIS A 198 9.59 12.26 17.73
N ASN A 199 9.98 13.27 16.95
CA ASN A 199 11.31 13.39 16.36
C ASN A 199 11.70 12.14 15.54
N GLU A 200 10.74 11.68 14.70
CA GLU A 200 10.92 10.48 13.90
C GLU A 200 11.49 10.76 12.51
N TYR A 201 11.17 11.94 11.93
CA TYR A 201 11.47 12.25 10.53
C TYR A 201 12.89 12.78 10.32
N TYR A 202 13.37 13.64 11.21
CA TYR A 202 14.74 14.17 11.14
C TYR A 202 15.80 13.09 11.29
N GLY A 203 15.58 12.14 12.18
CA GLY A 203 16.47 11.01 12.50
C GLY A 203 17.02 11.08 13.91
N LYS A 204 16.86 9.99 14.67
CA LYS A 204 17.43 9.81 16.02
C LYS A 204 18.73 9.02 15.93
N HIS A 205 19.61 9.17 16.93
CA HIS A 205 20.92 8.54 17.11
C HIS A 205 21.34 7.46 16.09
N ASN A 206 20.63 6.34 15.99
CA ASN A 206 20.97 5.21 15.13
C ASN A 206 19.94 4.95 14.00
N SER A 207 18.91 5.79 13.86
CA SER A 207 17.93 5.64 12.79
C SER A 207 18.14 6.65 11.68
N LYS A 208 18.15 6.17 10.44
CA LYS A 208 18.18 7.06 9.27
C LYS A 208 16.98 7.98 9.23
N GLY A 209 17.22 9.25 8.93
CA GLY A 209 16.19 10.27 8.78
C GLY A 209 16.54 11.26 7.68
N LEU A 210 15.76 12.33 7.54
CA LEU A 210 15.95 13.33 6.49
C LEU A 210 17.33 14.02 6.54
N ARG A 211 17.94 14.12 7.73
CA ARG A 211 19.31 14.65 7.89
C ARG A 211 20.38 13.89 7.11
N ASP A 212 20.13 12.60 6.83
CA ASP A 212 21.08 11.72 6.14
C ASP A 212 20.91 11.80 4.61
N HIS A 213 19.99 12.62 4.11
CA HIS A 213 19.84 12.85 2.68
C HIS A 213 21.01 13.68 2.17
N ARG A 214 21.54 13.32 0.97
CA ARG A 214 22.72 13.97 0.36
C ARG A 214 22.62 15.49 0.22
N LYS A 215 21.42 16.02 0.11
CA LYS A 215 21.13 17.45 -0.03
C LYS A 215 20.45 18.05 1.21
N ALA A 216 20.50 17.36 2.36
CA ALA A 216 19.88 17.86 3.57
C ALA A 216 20.40 19.24 3.99
N LYS A 217 21.71 19.48 3.83
CA LYS A 217 22.34 20.76 4.20
C LYS A 217 21.76 21.97 3.44
N ASP A 218 21.32 21.76 2.21
CA ASP A 218 20.87 22.86 1.33
C ASP A 218 19.34 23.07 1.38
N TYR A 219 18.58 22.00 1.76
CA TYR A 219 17.12 22.00 1.61
C TYR A 219 16.36 21.69 2.90
N LEU A 220 17.06 21.27 3.97
CA LEU A 220 16.43 20.89 5.23
C LEU A 220 16.82 21.86 6.35
N ILE A 221 15.82 22.50 6.93
CA ILE A 221 16.00 23.30 8.15
C ILE A 221 15.29 22.56 9.27
N TYR A 222 16.00 22.33 10.36
CA TYR A 222 15.47 21.67 11.54
C TYR A 222 15.47 22.60 12.73
N TYR A 223 14.32 22.79 13.33
CA TYR A 223 14.14 23.56 14.55
C TYR A 223 13.85 22.62 15.70
N SER A 224 14.57 22.74 16.79
CA SER A 224 14.32 21.98 18.01
C SER A 224 14.39 22.89 19.24
N PRO A 225 13.51 22.69 20.23
CA PRO A 225 13.61 23.37 21.50
C PRO A 225 14.81 22.90 22.35
N ASN A 226 15.41 21.76 21.97
CA ASN A 226 16.58 21.20 22.66
C ASN A 226 17.87 21.53 21.90
N PRO A 227 18.68 22.53 22.40
CA PRO A 227 19.85 23.03 21.67
C PRO A 227 21.01 22.02 21.55
N THR A 228 20.99 20.92 22.29
CA THR A 228 22.07 19.92 22.24
C THR A 228 22.06 19.04 20.98
N GLN A 229 21.02 19.15 20.15
CA GLN A 229 20.86 18.29 18.95
C GLN A 229 20.94 19.07 17.63
N VAL A 230 21.09 20.39 17.65
CA VAL A 230 20.98 21.21 16.42
C VAL A 230 21.97 22.38 16.43
N ASP A 231 22.57 22.63 15.28
CA ASP A 231 23.44 23.81 15.05
C ASP A 231 22.67 25.14 14.89
N THR A 232 21.34 25.10 14.90
CA THR A 232 20.50 26.27 14.65
C THR A 232 19.53 26.48 15.82
N HIS A 233 19.75 27.54 16.59
CA HIS A 233 18.77 28.04 17.55
C HIS A 233 17.55 28.58 16.82
N LEU A 234 16.35 28.36 17.35
CA LEU A 234 15.11 28.99 16.90
C LEU A 234 15.21 30.51 17.05
N LEU A 235 15.90 31.19 16.15
CA LEU A 235 15.83 32.62 15.99
C LEU A 235 14.75 32.90 14.96
N LEU A 236 13.53 33.16 15.44
CA LEU A 236 12.41 33.57 14.59
C LEU A 236 12.69 34.94 13.99
N ILE A 237 13.33 34.98 12.81
CA ILE A 237 13.30 36.14 11.94
C ILE A 237 12.20 35.83 10.91
N LEU A 238 10.98 36.22 11.24
CA LEU A 238 9.82 36.05 10.36
C LEU A 238 9.73 37.27 9.43
N ASP A 239 9.79 37.01 8.14
CA ASP A 239 9.26 37.95 7.16
C ASP A 239 7.73 38.05 7.32
N GLN A 240 7.10 39.19 7.02
CA GLN A 240 5.70 39.49 7.41
C GLN A 240 4.66 38.42 7.00
N PHE A 241 4.94 37.63 5.97
CA PHE A 241 4.04 36.57 5.52
C PHE A 241 4.09 35.30 6.40
N ASP A 242 5.23 34.97 6.96
CA ASP A 242 5.42 33.84 7.84
C ASP A 242 4.81 34.08 9.23
N GLN A 243 4.71 35.34 9.67
CA GLN A 243 4.22 35.71 10.99
C GLN A 243 2.75 35.33 11.20
N MET A 244 1.91 35.53 10.19
CA MET A 244 0.47 35.22 10.25
C MET A 244 0.19 33.72 10.30
N ILE A 245 0.98 32.93 9.59
CA ILE A 245 0.90 31.45 9.61
C ILE A 245 1.41 30.91 10.95
N PHE A 246 2.50 31.46 11.46
CA PHE A 246 3.10 31.06 12.73
C PHE A 246 2.23 31.44 13.92
N GLU A 247 1.61 32.61 13.95
CA GLU A 247 0.64 33.01 14.99
C GLU A 247 -0.60 32.13 14.97
N GLY A 248 -1.08 31.73 13.77
CA GLY A 248 -2.15 30.75 13.60
C GLY A 248 -1.79 29.39 14.20
N LEU A 249 -0.60 28.89 13.93
CA LEU A 249 -0.08 27.63 14.48
C LEU A 249 0.15 27.72 16.00
N LEU A 250 0.72 28.82 16.50
CA LEU A 250 0.90 29.09 17.92
C LEU A 250 -0.45 29.18 18.66
N SER A 251 -1.46 29.77 18.05
CA SER A 251 -2.81 29.82 18.63
C SER A 251 -3.47 28.45 18.74
N LEU A 252 -3.22 27.56 17.80
CA LEU A 252 -3.68 26.15 17.86
C LEU A 252 -2.93 25.35 18.93
N VAL A 253 -1.63 25.57 19.09
CA VAL A 253 -0.80 24.92 20.12
C VAL A 253 -1.16 25.45 21.52
N ASN A 254 -1.41 26.76 21.66
CA ASN A 254 -1.75 27.39 22.95
C ASN A 254 -3.19 27.10 23.44
N ARG A 255 -4.12 26.69 22.58
CA ARG A 255 -5.47 26.26 22.99
C ARG A 255 -5.46 24.96 23.81
N ASN A 256 -4.47 24.12 23.63
CA ASN A 256 -4.27 22.89 24.42
C ASN A 256 -3.12 23.07 25.41
N ARG A 257 -3.37 23.75 26.53
CA ARG A 257 -2.41 24.00 27.62
C ARG A 257 -1.95 22.71 28.32
N LYS A 258 -1.20 21.86 27.64
CA LYS A 258 -0.26 20.90 28.27
C LYS A 258 0.95 20.79 27.33
N GLN A 259 2.05 21.38 27.81
CA GLN A 259 3.45 21.29 27.35
C GLN A 259 3.76 20.29 26.22
N TRP A 260 3.47 20.64 24.96
CA TRP A 260 4.01 19.96 23.80
C TRP A 260 4.80 20.99 23.00
N ILE A 261 6.12 21.01 23.18
CA ILE A 261 7.02 21.75 22.31
C ILE A 261 7.38 20.79 21.17
N LEU A 262 6.84 21.04 19.99
CA LEU A 262 7.06 20.20 18.80
C LEU A 262 8.30 20.68 18.03
N PRO A 263 9.23 19.80 17.64
CA PRO A 263 10.23 20.16 16.66
C PRO A 263 9.55 20.41 15.31
N ILE A 264 9.97 21.49 14.66
CA ILE A 264 9.44 21.90 13.37
C ILE A 264 10.52 21.65 12.31
N ILE A 265 10.18 20.95 11.26
CA ILE A 265 11.05 20.75 10.10
C ILE A 265 10.47 21.58 8.95
N HIS A 266 11.27 22.48 8.43
CA HIS A 266 10.90 23.34 7.31
C HIS A 266 11.77 23.00 6.11
N ILE A 267 11.12 22.77 4.97
CA ILE A 267 11.80 22.55 3.70
C ILE A 267 11.44 23.71 2.81
N THR A 268 12.40 24.62 2.56
CA THR A 268 12.16 25.81 1.74
C THR A 268 13.01 25.85 0.50
N ARG A 269 12.44 26.48 -0.54
CA ARG A 269 13.18 27.13 -1.60
C ARG A 269 12.59 28.49 -1.92
N SER A 270 13.46 29.43 -2.27
CA SER A 270 13.14 30.82 -2.67
C SER A 270 12.13 30.84 -3.84
N GLY A 271 10.95 31.40 -3.60
CA GLY A 271 10.07 31.94 -4.65
C GLY A 271 8.78 31.19 -4.97
N TYR A 272 8.34 30.16 -4.25
CA TYR A 272 7.09 29.43 -4.55
C TYR A 272 6.09 29.36 -3.40
N GLN A 273 4.79 29.31 -3.76
CA GLN A 273 3.65 29.29 -2.84
C GLN A 273 3.73 28.15 -1.83
N LEU A 274 3.51 28.51 -0.57
CA LEU A 274 3.45 27.56 0.55
C LEU A 274 2.11 26.81 0.48
N PHE A 275 2.14 25.49 0.25
CA PHE A 275 0.99 24.64 0.50
C PHE A 275 1.09 24.06 1.91
N LEU A 276 0.24 24.55 2.81
CA LEU A 276 0.16 24.05 4.17
C LEU A 276 -0.71 22.80 4.20
N ASN A 277 -0.11 21.62 4.14
CA ASN A 277 -0.82 20.38 4.41
C ASN A 277 -0.52 19.94 5.84
N LEU A 278 -1.49 20.17 6.73
CA LEU A 278 -1.41 19.71 8.11
C LEU A 278 -1.61 18.18 8.14
N ILE A 279 -0.56 17.43 8.46
CA ILE A 279 -0.67 16.00 8.75
C ILE A 279 -0.85 15.88 10.26
N MET A 280 -2.09 15.74 10.73
CA MET A 280 -2.37 15.33 12.11
C MET A 280 -2.50 13.81 12.15
N GLY A 281 -1.72 13.16 13.00
CA GLY A 281 -1.79 11.74 13.31
C GLY A 281 -2.02 11.48 14.78
#